data_19544431730860aa899aef8c5dfa3860
#
_entry.id   19544431730860aa899aef8c5dfa3860
#
_cell.length_a   1.000
_cell.length_b   1.000
_cell.length_c   1.000
_cell.angle_alpha   90.00
_cell.angle_beta   90.00
_cell.angle_gamma   90.00
#
_symmetry.space_group_name_H-M   'P 1'
#
loop_
_entity.id
_entity.type
_entity.pdbx_description
1 polymer ?
#
loop_
_entity_poly.entity_id
_entity_poly.type
_entity_poly.pdbx_seq_one_letter_code
_entity_poly.pdbx_strand_id
1 'polypeptide(L)'
;MKALVIDDDTRSTKDVTFCLQVRYPDIEVVAVVKGQRGIELLDNESPDIVLLGSSLPDMSTLDIIKKIREFSDVALIVLSEKQTDLERAEELENGADDYIIKPFSPIELLAKVSALLRRIQGLGFKPHRRVTIGTELSINFSTREVFLAGERLNLTPTEYHLLSELVRNEGKVLTHSTLLEKVWGSEYKDDPSFIKKYVHRLRSKIEPDASNPQMIINERGVGYRFIKIV
;
A
#
# COMPACT_ATOMS: atom_id res chain seq x y z
N MET A 1 5.17 -2.54 11.76
CA MET A 1 4.99 -3.25 10.48
C MET A 1 3.76 -4.13 10.58
N LYS A 2 2.91 -4.15 9.56
CA LYS A 2 1.68 -4.95 9.54
C LYS A 2 1.66 -5.85 8.31
N ALA A 3 1.35 -7.13 8.48
CA ALA A 3 1.14 -8.09 7.40
C ALA A 3 -0.31 -8.57 7.38
N LEU A 4 -0.89 -8.66 6.19
CA LEU A 4 -2.18 -9.28 5.96
C LEU A 4 -1.98 -10.64 5.28
N VAL A 5 -2.46 -11.72 5.89
CA VAL A 5 -2.45 -13.06 5.33
C VAL A 5 -3.88 -13.42 4.92
N ILE A 6 -4.08 -13.68 3.64
CA ILE A 6 -5.38 -14.09 3.07
C ILE A 6 -5.17 -15.53 2.59
N ASP A 7 -5.48 -16.51 3.42
CA ASP A 7 -5.24 -17.93 3.10
C ASP A 7 -6.22 -18.80 3.90
N ASP A 8 -6.87 -19.76 3.28
CA ASP A 8 -7.77 -20.70 3.92
C ASP A 8 -7.03 -21.87 4.59
N ASP A 9 -5.76 -22.09 4.21
CA ASP A 9 -4.88 -23.05 4.86
C ASP A 9 -4.36 -22.52 6.19
N THR A 10 -4.97 -22.99 7.29
CA THR A 10 -4.58 -22.59 8.65
C THR A 10 -3.16 -23.00 9.02
N ARG A 11 -2.58 -24.04 8.40
CA ARG A 11 -1.21 -24.46 8.64
C ARG A 11 -0.24 -23.47 7.99
N SER A 12 -0.46 -23.17 6.72
CA SER A 12 0.30 -22.15 5.99
C SER A 12 0.28 -20.80 6.73
N THR A 13 -0.89 -20.36 7.17
CA THR A 13 -1.07 -19.11 7.94
C THR A 13 -0.26 -19.09 9.22
N LYS A 14 -0.23 -20.20 9.99
CA LYS A 14 0.58 -20.32 11.22
C LYS A 14 2.07 -20.28 10.92
N ASP A 15 2.52 -20.99 9.89
CA ASP A 15 3.92 -21.03 9.49
C ASP A 15 4.41 -19.66 9.04
N VAL A 16 3.62 -18.96 8.22
CA VAL A 16 3.89 -17.57 7.81
C VAL A 16 3.99 -16.64 9.02
N THR A 17 2.98 -16.69 9.90
CA THR A 17 2.91 -15.84 11.09
C THR A 17 4.13 -16.05 11.98
N PHE A 18 4.47 -17.30 12.25
CA PHE A 18 5.64 -17.67 13.06
C PHE A 18 6.94 -17.13 12.44
N CYS A 19 7.15 -17.39 11.16
CA CYS A 19 8.34 -16.90 10.44
C CYS A 19 8.49 -15.39 10.51
N LEU A 20 7.39 -14.67 10.26
CA LEU A 20 7.38 -13.20 10.28
C LEU A 20 7.67 -12.65 11.68
N GLN A 21 7.05 -13.22 12.73
CA GLN A 21 7.26 -12.80 14.12
C GLN A 21 8.68 -13.06 14.62
N VAL A 22 9.29 -14.19 14.21
CA VAL A 22 10.70 -14.48 14.54
C VAL A 22 11.65 -13.43 13.94
N ARG A 23 11.40 -13.00 12.72
CA ARG A 23 12.26 -12.03 12.00
C ARG A 23 11.95 -10.57 12.37
N TYR A 24 10.69 -10.28 12.65
CA TYR A 24 10.15 -8.97 12.95
C TYR A 24 9.28 -9.05 14.22
N PRO A 25 9.88 -8.97 15.42
CA PRO A 25 9.16 -9.18 16.70
C PRO A 25 7.94 -8.26 16.89
N ASP A 26 7.98 -7.05 16.35
CA ASP A 26 6.91 -6.04 16.47
C ASP A 26 5.93 -6.08 15.28
N ILE A 27 5.91 -7.16 14.49
CA ILE A 27 4.97 -7.28 13.38
C ILE A 27 3.58 -7.62 13.88
N GLU A 28 2.61 -6.88 13.45
CA GLU A 28 1.19 -7.23 13.56
C GLU A 28 0.80 -8.09 12.35
N VAL A 29 0.30 -9.29 12.59
CA VAL A 29 -0.18 -10.18 11.52
C VAL A 29 -1.69 -10.34 11.66
N VAL A 30 -2.41 -9.89 10.65
CA VAL A 30 -3.86 -10.10 10.51
C VAL A 30 -4.09 -11.21 9.51
N ALA A 31 -4.88 -12.22 9.88
CA ALA A 31 -5.15 -13.36 9.02
C ALA A 31 -6.65 -13.53 8.76
N VAL A 32 -7.01 -13.82 7.51
CA VAL A 32 -8.38 -14.07 7.08
C VAL A 32 -8.42 -15.20 6.05
N VAL A 33 -9.56 -15.89 5.98
CA VAL A 33 -9.75 -17.07 5.13
C VAL A 33 -10.55 -16.80 3.86
N LYS A 34 -11.02 -15.56 3.65
CA LYS A 34 -11.83 -15.15 2.51
C LYS A 34 -11.20 -13.97 1.79
N GLY A 35 -11.16 -14.03 0.46
CA GLY A 35 -10.62 -12.97 -0.38
C GLY A 35 -11.34 -11.66 -0.21
N GLN A 36 -12.68 -11.66 -0.22
CA GLN A 36 -13.49 -10.45 -0.04
C GLN A 36 -13.17 -9.75 1.29
N ARG A 37 -13.03 -10.51 2.37
CA ARG A 37 -12.68 -9.95 3.68
C ARG A 37 -11.25 -9.38 3.71
N GLY A 38 -10.33 -10.03 2.99
CA GLY A 38 -8.95 -9.53 2.83
C GLY A 38 -8.91 -8.18 2.12
N ILE A 39 -9.68 -8.02 1.06
CA ILE A 39 -9.79 -6.76 0.30
C ILE A 39 -10.35 -5.64 1.20
N GLU A 40 -11.40 -5.90 1.97
CA GLU A 40 -11.97 -4.92 2.91
C GLU A 40 -10.95 -4.48 3.99
N LEU A 41 -10.20 -5.44 4.53
CA LEU A 41 -9.18 -5.16 5.55
C LEU A 41 -8.00 -4.40 4.97
N LEU A 42 -7.64 -4.64 3.71
CA LEU A 42 -6.56 -3.91 3.07
C LEU A 42 -6.78 -2.40 3.09
N ASP A 43 -8.00 -1.95 2.77
CA ASP A 43 -8.36 -0.52 2.80
C ASP A 43 -8.37 0.06 4.22
N ASN A 44 -8.81 -0.73 5.21
CA ASN A 44 -8.97 -0.27 6.59
C ASN A 44 -7.67 -0.34 7.42
N GLU A 45 -6.87 -1.40 7.21
CA GLU A 45 -5.74 -1.73 8.08
C GLU A 45 -4.38 -1.29 7.55
N SER A 46 -4.31 -0.89 6.27
CA SER A 46 -3.09 -0.40 5.62
C SER A 46 -1.87 -1.30 5.84
N PRO A 47 -1.90 -2.60 5.50
CA PRO A 47 -0.77 -3.49 5.70
C PRO A 47 0.42 -3.10 4.81
N ASP A 48 1.63 -3.38 5.29
CA ASP A 48 2.87 -3.19 4.53
C ASP A 48 3.09 -4.28 3.47
N ILE A 49 2.49 -5.47 3.70
CA ILE A 49 2.60 -6.63 2.81
C ILE A 49 1.35 -7.49 2.90
N VAL A 50 0.95 -8.06 1.77
CA VAL A 50 -0.09 -9.08 1.65
C VAL A 50 0.55 -10.40 1.24
N LEU A 51 0.19 -11.49 1.95
CA LEU A 51 0.47 -12.85 1.55
C LEU A 51 -0.85 -13.52 1.19
N LEU A 52 -1.00 -13.90 -0.08
CA LEU A 52 -2.26 -14.35 -0.66
C LEU A 52 -2.18 -15.82 -1.04
N GLY A 53 -3.00 -16.67 -0.44
CA GLY A 53 -3.15 -18.07 -0.81
C GLY A 53 -3.80 -18.23 -2.19
N SER A 54 -3.42 -19.29 -2.92
CA SER A 54 -3.93 -19.56 -4.26
C SER A 54 -5.28 -20.27 -4.31
N SER A 55 -5.79 -20.76 -3.18
CA SER A 55 -7.04 -21.53 -3.11
C SER A 55 -7.96 -20.91 -2.08
N LEU A 56 -8.74 -19.91 -2.46
CA LEU A 56 -9.69 -19.29 -1.56
C LEU A 56 -11.13 -19.69 -1.90
N PRO A 57 -12.01 -19.80 -0.90
CA PRO A 57 -13.34 -20.39 -1.10
C PRO A 57 -14.33 -19.47 -1.84
N ASP A 58 -14.04 -18.16 -1.91
CA ASP A 58 -15.01 -17.15 -2.38
C ASP A 58 -14.57 -16.42 -3.66
N MET A 59 -13.28 -16.43 -3.99
CA MET A 59 -12.75 -15.69 -5.15
C MET A 59 -11.50 -16.36 -5.72
N SER A 60 -11.27 -16.21 -7.02
CA SER A 60 -9.99 -16.61 -7.63
C SER A 60 -8.85 -15.67 -7.17
N THR A 61 -7.64 -16.19 -7.09
CA THR A 61 -6.43 -15.40 -6.77
C THR A 61 -6.26 -14.23 -7.72
N LEU A 62 -6.47 -14.47 -9.01
CA LEU A 62 -6.36 -13.45 -10.06
C LEU A 62 -7.36 -12.30 -9.86
N ASP A 63 -8.62 -12.61 -9.51
CA ASP A 63 -9.62 -11.57 -9.25
C ASP A 63 -9.28 -10.73 -8.02
N ILE A 64 -8.70 -11.39 -7.00
CA ILE A 64 -8.26 -10.67 -5.79
C ILE A 64 -7.08 -9.75 -6.12
N ILE A 65 -6.09 -10.22 -6.89
CA ILE A 65 -4.94 -9.42 -7.32
C ILE A 65 -5.44 -8.19 -8.09
N LYS A 66 -6.29 -8.38 -9.10
CA LYS A 66 -6.88 -7.29 -9.89
C LYS A 66 -7.58 -6.26 -9.00
N LYS A 67 -8.49 -6.73 -8.13
CA LYS A 67 -9.21 -5.84 -7.21
C LYS A 67 -8.29 -5.09 -6.26
N ILE A 68 -7.25 -5.74 -5.73
CA ILE A 68 -6.25 -5.07 -4.88
C ILE A 68 -5.55 -3.98 -5.67
N ARG A 69 -5.14 -4.25 -6.90
CA ARG A 69 -4.41 -3.31 -7.76
C ARG A 69 -5.25 -2.14 -8.25
N GLU A 70 -6.57 -2.26 -8.25
CA GLU A 70 -7.48 -1.13 -8.50
C GLU A 70 -7.28 0.05 -7.51
N PHE A 71 -6.76 -0.21 -6.31
CA PHE A 71 -6.66 0.84 -5.29
C PHE A 71 -5.37 0.80 -4.46
N SER A 72 -4.49 -0.19 -4.65
CA SER A 72 -3.30 -0.36 -3.80
C SER A 72 -2.13 -1.01 -4.52
N ASP A 73 -0.93 -0.42 -4.34
CA ASP A 73 0.37 -0.99 -4.74
C ASP A 73 1.08 -1.70 -3.57
N VAL A 74 0.31 -2.21 -2.61
CA VAL A 74 0.88 -2.96 -1.49
C VAL A 74 1.73 -4.14 -1.99
N ALA A 75 2.84 -4.43 -1.29
CA ALA A 75 3.61 -5.64 -1.58
C ALA A 75 2.73 -6.87 -1.52
N LEU A 76 2.68 -7.68 -2.59
CA LEU A 76 1.82 -8.84 -2.68
C LEU A 76 2.61 -10.06 -3.13
N ILE A 77 2.66 -11.07 -2.25
CA ILE A 77 3.24 -12.39 -2.55
C ILE A 77 2.12 -13.42 -2.61
N VAL A 78 2.09 -14.21 -3.69
CA VAL A 78 1.18 -15.34 -3.79
C VAL A 78 1.81 -16.60 -3.16
N LEU A 79 1.04 -17.30 -2.32
CA LEU A 79 1.40 -18.57 -1.71
C LEU A 79 0.64 -19.70 -2.44
N SER A 80 1.31 -20.44 -3.32
CA SER A 80 0.70 -21.41 -4.20
C SER A 80 1.08 -22.85 -3.85
N GLU A 81 0.14 -23.79 -3.94
CA GLU A 81 0.42 -25.21 -3.75
C GLU A 81 1.02 -25.85 -5.00
N LYS A 82 0.41 -25.64 -6.15
CA LYS A 82 0.92 -26.04 -7.47
C LYS A 82 0.22 -25.17 -8.51
N GLN A 83 1.01 -24.39 -9.23
CA GLN A 83 0.51 -23.65 -10.37
C GLN A 83 1.32 -24.04 -11.61
N THR A 84 0.65 -24.00 -12.75
CA THR A 84 1.32 -24.06 -14.05
C THR A 84 2.16 -22.78 -14.24
N ASP A 85 3.16 -22.86 -15.09
CA ASP A 85 3.95 -21.66 -15.42
C ASP A 85 3.09 -20.54 -16.02
N LEU A 86 1.99 -20.90 -16.68
CA LEU A 86 1.04 -19.94 -17.25
C LEU A 86 0.28 -19.19 -16.15
N GLU A 87 -0.30 -19.88 -15.17
CA GLU A 87 -1.02 -19.25 -14.05
C GLU A 87 -0.12 -18.30 -13.26
N ARG A 88 1.13 -18.70 -13.01
CA ARG A 88 2.13 -17.84 -12.35
C ARG A 88 2.44 -16.58 -13.16
N ALA A 89 2.61 -16.74 -14.48
CA ALA A 89 2.85 -15.61 -15.37
C ALA A 89 1.66 -14.65 -15.35
N GLU A 90 0.43 -15.14 -15.44
CA GLU A 90 -0.78 -14.33 -15.37
C GLU A 90 -0.91 -13.56 -14.04
N GLU A 91 -0.62 -14.19 -12.91
CA GLU A 91 -0.68 -13.53 -11.59
C GLU A 91 0.37 -12.42 -11.48
N LEU A 92 1.60 -12.66 -11.97
CA LEU A 92 2.67 -11.64 -11.97
C LEU A 92 2.35 -10.49 -12.92
N GLU A 93 1.84 -10.77 -14.13
CA GLU A 93 1.44 -9.74 -15.11
C GLU A 93 0.27 -8.89 -14.58
N ASN A 94 -0.63 -9.47 -13.79
CA ASN A 94 -1.74 -8.74 -13.18
C ASN A 94 -1.40 -8.07 -11.85
N GLY A 95 -0.13 -8.13 -11.43
CA GLY A 95 0.37 -7.29 -10.35
C GLY A 95 0.80 -7.99 -9.07
N ALA A 96 0.89 -9.32 -9.02
CA ALA A 96 1.63 -9.97 -7.95
C ALA A 96 3.11 -9.58 -8.05
N ASP A 97 3.76 -9.28 -6.93
CA ASP A 97 5.17 -8.89 -6.90
C ASP A 97 6.10 -10.10 -6.88
N ASP A 98 5.65 -11.22 -6.30
CA ASP A 98 6.39 -12.48 -6.23
C ASP A 98 5.44 -13.63 -5.89
N TYR A 99 5.94 -14.87 -5.98
CA TYR A 99 5.22 -16.07 -5.56
C TYR A 99 6.12 -17.01 -4.75
N ILE A 100 5.50 -17.86 -3.94
CA ILE A 100 6.17 -18.87 -3.12
C ILE A 100 5.38 -20.17 -3.26
N ILE A 101 6.06 -21.28 -3.53
CA ILE A 101 5.43 -22.59 -3.65
C ILE A 101 5.34 -23.25 -2.26
N LYS A 102 4.17 -23.71 -1.88
CA LYS A 102 3.96 -24.52 -0.68
C LYS A 102 4.34 -26.01 -0.95
N PRO A 103 5.00 -26.67 0.00
CA PRO A 103 5.53 -26.15 1.26
C PRO A 103 6.81 -25.34 1.05
N PHE A 104 6.90 -24.20 1.72
CA PHE A 104 8.04 -23.27 1.60
C PHE A 104 9.01 -23.38 2.77
N SER A 105 10.25 -22.98 2.53
CA SER A 105 11.22 -22.85 3.61
C SER A 105 11.07 -21.49 4.30
N PRO A 106 11.24 -21.40 5.64
CA PRO A 106 11.29 -20.12 6.36
C PRO A 106 12.29 -19.13 5.76
N ILE A 107 13.43 -19.61 5.30
CA ILE A 107 14.49 -18.79 4.70
C ILE A 107 14.01 -18.17 3.39
N GLU A 108 13.33 -18.94 2.53
CA GLU A 108 12.79 -18.44 1.27
C GLU A 108 11.72 -17.37 1.50
N LEU A 109 10.73 -17.65 2.36
CA LEU A 109 9.69 -16.69 2.72
C LEU A 109 10.29 -15.37 3.20
N LEU A 110 11.18 -15.44 4.19
CA LEU A 110 11.80 -14.24 4.78
C LEU A 110 12.69 -13.48 3.79
N ALA A 111 13.39 -14.18 2.90
CA ALA A 111 14.22 -13.55 1.88
C ALA A 111 13.36 -12.75 0.88
N LYS A 112 12.25 -13.34 0.39
CA LYS A 112 11.31 -12.68 -0.54
C LYS A 112 10.58 -11.51 0.11
N VAL A 113 10.04 -11.69 1.31
CA VAL A 113 9.41 -10.61 2.09
C VAL A 113 10.39 -9.46 2.32
N SER A 114 11.63 -9.74 2.76
CA SER A 114 12.64 -8.71 2.99
C SER A 114 13.04 -7.99 1.69
N ALA A 115 13.11 -8.70 0.57
CA ALA A 115 13.45 -8.12 -0.72
C ALA A 115 12.37 -7.16 -1.22
N LEU A 116 11.10 -7.53 -1.10
CA LEU A 116 9.96 -6.69 -1.49
C LEU A 116 9.82 -5.47 -0.58
N LEU A 117 9.86 -5.67 0.73
CA LEU A 117 9.81 -4.55 1.69
C LEU A 117 10.94 -3.55 1.44
N ARG A 118 12.14 -4.01 1.10
CA ARG A 118 13.27 -3.16 0.72
C ARG A 118 13.03 -2.39 -0.58
N ARG A 119 12.41 -3.01 -1.60
CA ARG A 119 12.05 -2.33 -2.87
C ARG A 119 11.04 -1.21 -2.65
N ILE A 120 10.03 -1.46 -1.81
CA ILE A 120 8.97 -0.50 -1.49
C ILE A 120 9.51 0.64 -0.63
N GLN A 121 10.46 0.35 0.26
CA GLN A 121 11.12 1.36 1.10
C GLN A 121 12.08 2.28 0.30
N GLY A 122 12.23 2.05 -1.01
CA GLY A 122 13.06 2.87 -1.90
C GLY A 122 14.55 2.50 -1.86
N LEU A 123 15.20 2.58 -3.01
CA LEU A 123 16.64 2.43 -3.21
C LEU A 123 17.43 3.46 -2.38
N GLY A 124 17.76 3.12 -1.15
CA GLY A 124 18.57 3.95 -0.30
C GLY A 124 18.27 3.75 1.16
N PHE A 125 18.90 2.74 1.74
CA PHE A 125 19.03 2.61 3.18
C PHE A 125 19.76 3.84 3.74
N LYS A 126 18.98 4.87 4.10
CA LYS A 126 19.36 5.78 5.17
C LYS A 126 18.32 5.59 6.27
N PRO A 127 18.69 5.03 7.42
CA PRO A 127 17.77 4.89 8.53
C PRO A 127 17.28 6.28 8.93
N HIS A 128 15.97 6.43 9.02
CA HIS A 128 15.28 7.54 9.66
C HIS A 128 15.44 8.94 9.02
N ARG A 129 15.05 9.10 7.76
CA ARG A 129 14.75 10.46 7.32
C ARG A 129 13.25 10.74 7.47
N ARG A 130 12.85 11.15 8.66
CA ARG A 130 11.60 11.87 8.85
C ARG A 130 11.71 13.17 8.07
N VAL A 131 10.92 13.32 7.03
CA VAL A 131 10.82 14.59 6.31
C VAL A 131 9.78 15.44 7.02
N THR A 132 10.22 16.47 7.74
CA THR A 132 9.32 17.44 8.35
C THR A 132 8.88 18.43 7.28
N ILE A 133 7.58 18.57 7.13
CA ILE A 133 6.94 19.41 6.13
C ILE A 133 6.23 20.54 6.86
N GLY A 134 6.87 21.70 6.88
CA GLY A 134 6.41 22.80 7.73
C GLY A 134 6.61 22.49 9.21
N THR A 135 5.81 23.12 10.05
CA THR A 135 5.90 23.02 11.51
C THR A 135 5.15 21.80 12.09
N GLU A 136 4.19 21.26 11.36
CA GLU A 136 3.24 20.29 11.93
C GLU A 136 3.20 18.93 11.25
N LEU A 137 3.35 18.86 9.90
CA LEU A 137 3.27 17.60 9.16
C LEU A 137 4.66 16.96 9.04
N SER A 138 4.79 15.69 9.35
CA SER A 138 6.00 14.92 9.09
C SER A 138 5.69 13.54 8.52
N ILE A 139 6.47 13.13 7.52
CA ILE A 139 6.32 11.84 6.84
C ILE A 139 7.61 11.05 6.99
N ASN A 140 7.51 9.84 7.46
CA ASN A 140 8.57 8.85 7.37
C ASN A 140 8.27 7.93 6.18
N PHE A 141 8.92 8.16 5.06
CA PHE A 141 8.73 7.36 3.84
C PHE A 141 9.19 5.90 4.01
N SER A 142 10.08 5.62 4.97
CA SER A 142 10.57 4.26 5.22
C SER A 142 9.59 3.41 6.01
N THR A 143 8.91 4.02 7.01
CA THR A 143 7.92 3.34 7.84
C THR A 143 6.49 3.58 7.38
N ARG A 144 6.29 4.40 6.33
CA ARG A 144 4.99 4.91 5.87
C ARG A 144 4.18 5.61 6.96
N GLU A 145 4.83 6.09 7.99
CA GLU A 145 4.17 6.80 9.06
C GLU A 145 4.06 8.28 8.75
N VAL A 146 2.89 8.82 9.03
CA VAL A 146 2.59 10.25 8.92
C VAL A 146 2.21 10.75 10.30
N PHE A 147 2.74 11.91 10.66
CA PHE A 147 2.41 12.57 11.93
C PHE A 147 1.97 14.01 11.63
N LEU A 148 0.94 14.44 12.32
CA LEU A 148 0.45 15.82 12.32
C LEU A 148 0.50 16.34 13.75
N ALA A 149 1.17 17.47 13.96
CA ALA A 149 1.40 18.06 15.29
C ALA A 149 1.98 17.06 16.33
N GLY A 150 2.78 16.09 15.86
CA GLY A 150 3.38 15.04 16.70
C GLY A 150 2.50 13.81 16.91
N GLU A 151 1.23 13.85 16.59
CA GLU A 151 0.28 12.75 16.68
C GLU A 151 0.34 11.89 15.41
N ARG A 152 0.31 10.55 15.55
CA ARG A 152 0.30 9.64 14.41
C ARG A 152 -1.04 9.73 13.67
N LEU A 153 -0.96 9.99 12.38
CA LEU A 153 -2.11 10.10 11.50
C LEU A 153 -2.39 8.77 10.81
N ASN A 154 -3.60 8.25 10.96
CA ASN A 154 -4.03 7.04 10.27
C ASN A 154 -4.52 7.38 8.87
N LEU A 155 -3.70 7.02 7.87
CA LEU A 155 -4.04 7.11 6.46
C LEU A 155 -4.26 5.71 5.90
N THR A 156 -5.24 5.57 5.00
CA THR A 156 -5.35 4.38 4.17
C THR A 156 -4.17 4.31 3.18
N PRO A 157 -3.86 3.15 2.57
CA PRO A 157 -2.78 3.03 1.59
C PRO A 157 -2.89 4.05 0.46
N THR A 158 -4.09 4.23 -0.08
CA THR A 158 -4.35 5.18 -1.17
C THR A 158 -4.16 6.63 -0.73
N GLU A 159 -4.62 7.00 0.46
CA GLU A 159 -4.40 8.35 1.01
C GLU A 159 -2.91 8.61 1.25
N TYR A 160 -2.18 7.62 1.78
CA TYR A 160 -0.73 7.71 1.95
C TYR A 160 -0.01 7.86 0.61
N HIS A 161 -0.36 7.06 -0.41
CA HIS A 161 0.21 7.17 -1.76
C HIS A 161 -0.02 8.55 -2.36
N LEU A 162 -1.27 9.04 -2.30
CA LEU A 162 -1.62 10.36 -2.79
C LEU A 162 -0.82 11.46 -2.08
N LEU A 163 -0.75 11.42 -0.74
CA LEU A 163 0.05 12.37 0.03
C LEU A 163 1.53 12.28 -0.33
N SER A 164 2.07 11.07 -0.45
CA SER A 164 3.47 10.83 -0.78
C SER A 164 3.86 11.39 -2.15
N GLU A 165 3.01 11.21 -3.17
CA GLU A 165 3.24 11.76 -4.49
C GLU A 165 3.18 13.28 -4.50
N LEU A 166 2.22 13.86 -3.80
CA LEU A 166 2.09 15.30 -3.66
C LEU A 166 3.32 15.91 -2.95
N VAL A 167 3.75 15.31 -1.84
CA VAL A 167 4.90 15.80 -1.05
C VAL A 167 6.22 15.63 -1.78
N ARG A 168 6.44 14.50 -2.47
CA ARG A 168 7.66 14.31 -3.29
C ARG A 168 7.81 15.31 -4.41
N ASN A 169 6.69 15.87 -4.87
CA ASN A 169 6.62 16.90 -5.91
C ASN A 169 6.24 18.27 -5.35
N GLU A 170 6.63 18.56 -4.09
CA GLU A 170 6.37 19.83 -3.43
C GLU A 170 6.62 21.02 -4.36
N GLY A 171 5.68 21.98 -4.39
CA GLY A 171 5.71 23.18 -5.22
C GLY A 171 5.34 22.96 -6.68
N LYS A 172 5.30 21.73 -7.19
CA LYS A 172 4.92 21.43 -8.56
C LYS A 172 3.43 21.11 -8.67
N VAL A 173 2.83 21.50 -9.79
CA VAL A 173 1.47 21.09 -10.12
C VAL A 173 1.49 19.69 -10.71
N LEU A 174 0.81 18.74 -10.06
CA LEU A 174 0.55 17.43 -10.61
C LEU A 174 -0.83 17.41 -11.25
N THR A 175 -0.90 17.02 -12.52
CA THR A 175 -2.16 16.94 -13.26
C THR A 175 -3.07 15.84 -12.71
N HIS A 176 -4.38 15.95 -12.94
CA HIS A 176 -5.31 14.88 -12.55
C HIS A 176 -4.89 13.54 -13.14
N SER A 177 -4.55 13.49 -14.44
CA SER A 177 -4.10 12.26 -15.10
C SER A 177 -2.82 11.70 -14.50
N THR A 178 -1.82 12.55 -14.19
CA THR A 178 -0.57 12.13 -13.55
C THR A 178 -0.82 11.52 -12.17
N LEU A 179 -1.68 12.15 -11.36
CA LEU A 179 -2.00 11.64 -10.02
C LEU A 179 -2.80 10.34 -10.09
N LEU A 180 -3.77 10.26 -11.02
CA LEU A 180 -4.56 9.06 -11.22
C LEU A 180 -3.67 7.89 -11.66
N GLU A 181 -2.82 8.11 -12.65
CA GLU A 181 -1.89 7.09 -13.15
C GLU A 181 -0.94 6.59 -12.06
N LYS A 182 -0.37 7.50 -11.27
CA LYS A 182 0.59 7.16 -10.21
C LYS A 182 -0.01 6.50 -8.99
N VAL A 183 -1.24 6.85 -8.62
CA VAL A 183 -1.88 6.40 -7.38
C VAL A 183 -2.83 5.24 -7.61
N TRP A 184 -3.50 5.17 -8.77
CA TRP A 184 -4.49 4.13 -9.10
C TRP A 184 -4.15 3.28 -10.32
N GLY A 185 -3.18 3.71 -11.15
CA GLY A 185 -2.82 3.02 -12.38
C GLY A 185 -3.33 3.71 -13.64
N SER A 186 -2.79 3.32 -14.80
CA SER A 186 -3.06 3.97 -16.10
C SER A 186 -4.51 3.87 -16.57
N GLU A 187 -5.25 2.90 -16.09
CA GLU A 187 -6.66 2.66 -16.43
C GLU A 187 -7.63 3.68 -15.83
N TYR A 188 -7.21 4.37 -14.75
CA TYR A 188 -8.05 5.38 -14.06
C TYR A 188 -7.78 6.83 -14.47
N LYS A 189 -6.84 7.06 -15.38
CA LYS A 189 -6.37 8.42 -15.75
C LYS A 189 -7.47 9.37 -16.28
N ASP A 190 -8.58 8.81 -16.73
CA ASP A 190 -9.69 9.55 -17.33
C ASP A 190 -10.89 9.78 -16.39
N ASP A 191 -10.82 9.31 -15.12
CA ASP A 191 -11.88 9.55 -14.12
C ASP A 191 -11.46 10.45 -12.95
N PRO A 192 -11.56 11.79 -13.12
CA PRO A 192 -11.20 12.76 -12.10
C PRO A 192 -12.06 12.71 -10.82
N SER A 193 -13.17 11.97 -10.82
CA SER A 193 -14.06 11.89 -9.65
C SER A 193 -13.39 11.18 -8.49
N PHE A 194 -12.57 10.18 -8.76
CA PHE A 194 -11.81 9.44 -7.78
C PHE A 194 -10.86 10.35 -6.99
N ILE A 195 -10.07 11.14 -7.70
CA ILE A 195 -9.05 11.98 -7.04
C ILE A 195 -9.67 13.03 -6.13
N LYS A 196 -10.82 13.63 -6.54
CA LYS A 196 -11.51 14.64 -5.74
C LYS A 196 -11.95 14.09 -4.38
N LYS A 197 -12.49 12.87 -4.37
CA LYS A 197 -12.92 12.17 -3.15
C LYS A 197 -11.75 11.95 -2.18
N TYR A 198 -10.61 11.48 -2.69
CA TYR A 198 -9.44 11.19 -1.86
C TYR A 198 -8.71 12.46 -1.42
N VAL A 199 -8.62 13.47 -2.27
CA VAL A 199 -8.12 14.79 -1.87
C VAL A 199 -8.97 15.39 -0.76
N HIS A 200 -10.31 15.30 -0.86
CA HIS A 200 -11.20 15.78 0.19
C HIS A 200 -10.96 15.03 1.52
N ARG A 201 -10.89 13.70 1.49
CA ARG A 201 -10.59 12.88 2.68
C ARG A 201 -9.22 13.22 3.28
N LEU A 202 -8.22 13.40 2.44
CA LEU A 202 -6.87 13.73 2.88
C LEU A 202 -6.83 15.11 3.53
N ARG A 203 -7.48 16.12 2.91
CA ARG A 203 -7.61 17.45 3.48
C ARG A 203 -8.31 17.42 4.85
N SER A 204 -9.38 16.66 5.00
CA SER A 204 -10.07 16.52 6.29
C SER A 204 -9.18 15.93 7.41
N LYS A 205 -8.07 15.31 7.04
CA LYS A 205 -7.12 14.73 8.00
C LYS A 205 -5.89 15.61 8.26
N ILE A 206 -5.45 16.41 7.28
CA ILE A 206 -4.18 17.14 7.39
C ILE A 206 -4.33 18.67 7.39
N GLU A 207 -5.45 19.20 6.91
CA GLU A 207 -5.66 20.65 6.87
C GLU A 207 -6.40 21.11 8.13
N PRO A 208 -6.08 22.30 8.65
CA PRO A 208 -6.87 22.90 9.73
C PRO A 208 -8.32 23.14 9.32
N ASP A 209 -8.54 23.53 8.06
CA ASP A 209 -9.84 23.70 7.43
C ASP A 209 -9.82 23.10 6.01
N ALA A 210 -10.50 21.95 5.84
CA ALA A 210 -10.57 21.26 4.56
C ALA A 210 -11.26 22.08 3.45
N SER A 211 -12.09 23.06 3.82
CA SER A 211 -12.79 23.95 2.89
C SER A 211 -11.90 25.11 2.43
N ASN A 212 -10.90 25.46 3.23
CA ASN A 212 -9.89 26.48 2.91
C ASN A 212 -8.47 25.91 3.02
N PRO A 213 -8.10 24.97 2.14
CA PRO A 213 -6.86 24.22 2.24
C PRO A 213 -5.63 25.11 2.01
N GLN A 214 -4.59 24.88 2.81
CA GLN A 214 -3.31 25.59 2.73
C GLN A 214 -2.17 24.69 2.23
N MET A 215 -2.26 23.38 2.42
CA MET A 215 -1.23 22.42 1.99
C MET A 215 -1.53 21.84 0.60
N ILE A 216 -2.74 21.34 0.38
CA ILE A 216 -3.13 20.75 -0.91
C ILE A 216 -3.98 21.76 -1.69
N ILE A 217 -3.35 22.52 -2.56
CA ILE A 217 -4.00 23.58 -3.34
C ILE A 217 -4.56 23.01 -4.65
N ASN A 218 -5.76 23.44 -5.01
CA ASN A 218 -6.38 23.07 -6.28
C ASN A 218 -5.94 24.05 -7.37
N GLU A 219 -5.28 23.55 -8.39
CA GLU A 219 -5.00 24.28 -9.63
C GLU A 219 -6.12 24.01 -10.62
N ARG A 220 -7.03 24.97 -10.74
CA ARG A 220 -8.30 24.85 -11.43
C ARG A 220 -8.16 24.31 -12.86
N GLY A 221 -8.82 23.21 -13.16
CA GLY A 221 -8.78 22.57 -14.47
C GLY A 221 -7.50 21.77 -14.77
N VAL A 222 -6.48 21.81 -13.91
CA VAL A 222 -5.18 21.17 -14.12
C VAL A 222 -4.95 20.00 -13.17
N GLY A 223 -5.02 20.25 -11.86
CA GLY A 223 -4.68 19.23 -10.88
C GLY A 223 -4.49 19.79 -9.47
N TYR A 224 -3.51 19.27 -8.76
CA TYR A 224 -3.21 19.65 -7.38
C TYR A 224 -1.74 19.97 -7.18
N ARG A 225 -1.45 20.87 -6.27
CA ARG A 225 -0.10 21.24 -5.83
C ARG A 225 -0.02 21.14 -4.33
N PHE A 226 1.07 20.55 -3.83
CA PHE A 226 1.37 20.56 -2.41
C PHE A 226 2.28 21.76 -2.08
N ILE A 227 1.91 22.49 -1.03
CA ILE A 227 2.69 23.63 -0.51
C ILE A 227 3.03 23.34 0.94
N LYS A 228 4.30 23.55 1.28
CA LYS A 228 4.78 23.49 2.65
C LYS A 228 4.36 24.77 3.38
N ILE A 229 3.69 24.61 4.53
CA ILE A 229 3.43 25.72 5.44
C ILE A 229 4.72 25.95 6.26
N VAL A 230 5.28 27.14 6.16
CA VAL A 230 6.51 27.56 6.86
C VAL A 230 6.16 28.05 8.27
#